data_eaa6db56e7a8db3b144423f1bb8416ed
#
_entry.id   eaa6db56e7a8db3b144423f1bb8416ed
#
_cell.length_a   1.000
_cell.length_b   1.000
_cell.length_c   1.000
_cell.angle_alpha   90.00
_cell.angle_beta   90.00
_cell.angle_gamma   90.00
#
_symmetry.space_group_name_H-M   'P 1'
#
loop_
_entity.id
_entity.type
_entity.pdbx_description
1 polymer ?
#
loop_
_entity_poly.entity_id
_entity_poly.type
_entity_poly.pdbx_seq_one_letter_code
_entity_poly.pdbx_strand_id
1 'polypeptide(L)'
;MRYIDFRSDTVTMPTEQMRKAMAEAIVGDDVYGDDPTVIELEALAAKLMGKEAAMFVPSGTMGNQLAVMTHTKRGDEIIVEESCHIVVHEVGAVAVLSGVNLKTVKGINSIMRPQDVEAAIREEDLHHPETTLICMENTLSNGRVVPLETMKQIFDIAKKHNLSVHLDGARIFNAAEYLNVEAKEIAAYTDTVMFCLSKGLCAPVGSMVAGSKSFIAKAKKNRKLIGGGMRQSGILAAAGLIALNDMTKRLHIDHDNAKYLANKLAELPGVKVDMESIHINMVFFTIDNLKMSDAEFIDALYQKGIKANGAYRGELRFVTNNDVTREDIDYTINCIKELL
;
A
#
# COMPACT_ATOMS: atom_id res chain seq x y z
N MET A 1 27.32 -9.01 7.20
CA MET A 1 26.36 -9.95 7.78
C MET A 1 25.02 -9.70 7.09
N ARG A 2 24.33 -10.72 6.56
CA ARG A 2 22.95 -10.58 6.06
C ARG A 2 22.02 -10.53 7.27
N TYR A 3 21.10 -9.57 7.29
CA TYR A 3 20.03 -9.53 8.29
C TYR A 3 18.74 -10.14 7.69
N ILE A 4 18.00 -10.86 8.50
CA ILE A 4 16.62 -11.27 8.22
C ILE A 4 15.73 -10.09 8.62
N ASP A 5 15.01 -9.47 7.68
CA ASP A 5 14.30 -8.21 7.94
C ASP A 5 12.78 -8.38 7.80
N PHE A 6 12.08 -8.40 8.93
CA PHE A 6 10.63 -8.51 9.02
C PHE A 6 9.92 -7.17 9.24
N ARG A 7 10.61 -6.04 9.22
CA ARG A 7 10.01 -4.73 9.54
C ARG A 7 8.89 -4.34 8.59
N SER A 8 9.08 -4.57 7.29
CA SER A 8 8.14 -4.25 6.21
C SER A 8 8.62 -4.86 4.90
N ASP A 9 7.72 -5.05 3.94
CA ASP A 9 8.08 -5.38 2.55
C ASP A 9 8.72 -4.19 1.80
N THR A 10 8.70 -2.99 2.36
CA THR A 10 9.44 -1.82 1.85
C THR A 10 10.96 -1.95 1.94
N VAL A 11 11.46 -2.91 2.71
CA VAL A 11 12.91 -3.22 2.83
C VAL A 11 13.39 -4.18 1.75
N THR A 12 12.48 -4.75 0.96
CA THR A 12 12.80 -5.72 -0.10
C THR A 12 13.77 -5.09 -1.11
N MET A 13 14.85 -5.79 -1.38
CA MET A 13 15.88 -5.29 -2.29
C MET A 13 15.52 -5.54 -3.76
N PRO A 14 15.94 -4.66 -4.68
CA PRO A 14 15.79 -4.90 -6.11
C PRO A 14 16.57 -6.16 -6.53
N THR A 15 15.91 -6.98 -7.36
CA THR A 15 16.51 -8.20 -7.89
C THR A 15 17.70 -7.89 -8.81
N GLU A 16 18.57 -8.87 -9.06
CA GLU A 16 19.68 -8.71 -10.01
C GLU A 16 19.19 -8.36 -11.43
N GLN A 17 18.04 -8.92 -11.83
CA GLN A 17 17.41 -8.59 -13.10
C GLN A 17 16.97 -7.11 -13.14
N MET A 18 16.39 -6.58 -12.03
CA MET A 18 16.06 -5.16 -11.93
C MET A 18 17.31 -4.27 -12.01
N ARG A 19 18.37 -4.63 -11.28
CA ARG A 19 19.63 -3.87 -11.30
C ARG A 19 20.21 -3.79 -12.70
N LYS A 20 20.21 -4.89 -13.45
CA LYS A 20 20.67 -4.94 -14.84
C LYS A 20 19.78 -4.07 -15.73
N ALA A 21 18.45 -4.23 -15.64
CA ALA A 21 17.51 -3.43 -16.43
C ALA A 21 17.63 -1.93 -16.17
N MET A 22 17.85 -1.52 -14.91
CA MET A 22 18.11 -0.12 -14.55
C MET A 22 19.39 0.42 -15.18
N ALA A 23 20.47 -0.39 -15.23
CA ALA A 23 21.74 0.01 -15.82
C ALA A 23 21.68 0.14 -17.35
N GLU A 24 20.82 -0.63 -18.00
CA GLU A 24 20.67 -0.72 -19.46
C GLU A 24 19.45 0.07 -19.98
N ALA A 25 18.70 0.77 -19.08
CA ALA A 25 17.46 1.45 -19.44
C ALA A 25 17.64 2.50 -20.54
N ILE A 26 16.78 2.47 -21.54
CA ILE A 26 16.68 3.55 -22.53
C ILE A 26 15.90 4.69 -21.88
N VAL A 27 16.45 5.89 -21.88
CA VAL A 27 15.89 7.06 -21.19
C VAL A 27 15.65 8.23 -22.12
N GLY A 28 14.71 9.08 -21.73
CA GLY A 28 14.43 10.39 -22.28
C GLY A 28 14.00 11.31 -21.14
N ASP A 29 13.38 12.46 -21.41
CA ASP A 29 12.90 13.36 -20.36
C ASP A 29 11.42 13.14 -20.10
N ASP A 30 11.06 12.59 -18.91
CA ASP A 30 9.66 12.36 -18.51
C ASP A 30 8.80 13.64 -18.48
N VAL A 31 9.42 14.80 -18.22
CA VAL A 31 8.69 16.08 -18.22
C VAL A 31 8.30 16.51 -19.63
N TYR A 32 9.14 16.22 -20.63
CA TYR A 32 8.80 16.39 -22.03
C TYR A 32 7.93 15.25 -22.58
N GLY A 33 7.82 14.13 -21.84
CA GLY A 33 7.01 12.98 -22.24
C GLY A 33 7.68 12.12 -23.32
N ASP A 34 9.01 12.07 -23.33
CA ASP A 34 9.78 11.32 -24.32
C ASP A 34 10.68 10.21 -23.73
N ASP A 35 10.57 9.94 -22.42
CA ASP A 35 11.25 8.78 -21.81
C ASP A 35 10.49 7.48 -22.18
N PRO A 36 11.06 6.62 -23.05
CA PRO A 36 10.32 5.48 -23.58
C PRO A 36 10.03 4.42 -22.52
N THR A 37 10.93 4.25 -21.55
CA THR A 37 10.75 3.26 -20.47
C THR A 37 9.66 3.68 -19.48
N VAL A 38 9.55 4.99 -19.21
CA VAL A 38 8.43 5.53 -18.40
C VAL A 38 7.11 5.37 -19.14
N ILE A 39 7.07 5.68 -20.43
CA ILE A 39 5.87 5.52 -21.27
C ILE A 39 5.38 4.08 -21.26
N GLU A 40 6.30 3.11 -21.43
CA GLU A 40 5.96 1.68 -21.37
C GLU A 40 5.41 1.27 -20.00
N LEU A 41 6.05 1.71 -18.90
CA LEU A 41 5.58 1.43 -17.54
C LEU A 41 4.20 2.03 -17.28
N GLU A 42 3.97 3.30 -17.68
CA GLU A 42 2.67 3.97 -17.52
C GLU A 42 1.57 3.25 -18.31
N ALA A 43 1.85 2.81 -19.53
CA ALA A 43 0.91 2.05 -20.36
C ALA A 43 0.58 0.67 -19.75
N LEU A 44 1.59 -0.07 -19.27
CA LEU A 44 1.41 -1.36 -18.58
C LEU A 44 0.57 -1.19 -17.30
N ALA A 45 0.89 -0.19 -16.48
CA ALA A 45 0.16 0.10 -15.24
C ALA A 45 -1.32 0.43 -15.51
N ALA A 46 -1.60 1.25 -16.52
CA ALA A 46 -2.97 1.57 -16.92
C ALA A 46 -3.74 0.30 -17.35
N LYS A 47 -3.11 -0.55 -18.17
CA LYS A 47 -3.68 -1.83 -18.62
C LYS A 47 -4.01 -2.76 -17.45
N LEU A 48 -3.07 -2.93 -16.51
CA LEU A 48 -3.24 -3.83 -15.35
C LEU A 48 -4.34 -3.35 -14.41
N MET A 49 -4.59 -2.04 -14.32
CA MET A 49 -5.65 -1.45 -13.51
C MET A 49 -6.97 -1.27 -14.28
N GLY A 50 -7.03 -1.60 -15.59
CA GLY A 50 -8.20 -1.35 -16.41
C GLY A 50 -8.58 0.13 -16.51
N LYS A 51 -7.60 1.04 -16.41
CA LYS A 51 -7.77 2.48 -16.50
C LYS A 51 -7.27 3.03 -17.83
N GLU A 52 -7.70 4.25 -18.18
CA GLU A 52 -7.34 4.87 -19.45
C GLU A 52 -5.89 5.35 -19.53
N ALA A 53 -5.32 5.72 -18.39
CA ALA A 53 -3.95 6.22 -18.27
C ALA A 53 -3.39 5.99 -16.87
N ALA A 54 -2.06 6.04 -16.76
CA ALA A 54 -1.36 6.05 -15.48
C ALA A 54 -0.19 7.05 -15.52
N MET A 55 0.38 7.34 -14.36
CA MET A 55 1.62 8.08 -14.24
C MET A 55 2.51 7.50 -13.15
N PHE A 56 3.82 7.56 -13.39
CA PHE A 56 4.84 7.16 -12.43
C PHE A 56 5.09 8.29 -11.42
N VAL A 57 5.18 7.93 -10.14
CA VAL A 57 5.45 8.85 -9.02
C VAL A 57 6.51 8.26 -8.09
N PRO A 58 7.32 9.09 -7.40
CA PRO A 58 8.41 8.61 -6.55
C PRO A 58 7.95 7.83 -5.32
N SER A 59 6.74 8.04 -4.82
CA SER A 59 6.23 7.37 -3.61
C SER A 59 4.71 7.22 -3.61
N GLY A 60 4.21 6.26 -2.81
CA GLY A 60 2.77 6.08 -2.59
C GLY A 60 2.13 7.31 -1.95
N THR A 61 2.78 7.90 -0.95
CA THR A 61 2.31 9.15 -0.32
C THR A 61 2.10 10.24 -1.35
N MET A 62 3.07 10.47 -2.27
CA MET A 62 2.86 11.44 -3.35
C MET A 62 1.66 11.05 -4.22
N GLY A 63 1.51 9.77 -4.55
CA GLY A 63 0.39 9.28 -5.36
C GLY A 63 -0.98 9.58 -4.71
N ASN A 64 -1.15 9.28 -3.42
CA ASN A 64 -2.35 9.58 -2.66
C ASN A 64 -2.61 11.09 -2.61
N GLN A 65 -1.58 11.90 -2.30
CA GLN A 65 -1.74 13.35 -2.24
C GLN A 65 -2.11 13.95 -3.59
N LEU A 66 -1.54 13.46 -4.69
CA LEU A 66 -1.91 13.88 -6.04
C LEU A 66 -3.36 13.50 -6.37
N ALA A 67 -3.83 12.35 -5.92
CA ALA A 67 -5.21 11.96 -6.11
C ALA A 67 -6.16 12.91 -5.37
N VAL A 68 -5.91 13.17 -4.09
CA VAL A 68 -6.71 14.13 -3.30
C VAL A 68 -6.68 15.53 -3.94
N MET A 69 -5.49 16.08 -4.23
CA MET A 69 -5.33 17.41 -4.87
C MET A 69 -6.07 17.53 -6.22
N THR A 70 -6.20 16.42 -6.94
CA THR A 70 -6.79 16.43 -8.29
C THR A 70 -8.31 16.29 -8.27
N HIS A 71 -8.85 15.54 -7.29
CA HIS A 71 -10.29 15.33 -7.11
C HIS A 71 -10.97 16.45 -6.33
N THR A 72 -10.24 17.22 -5.54
CA THR A 72 -10.81 18.18 -4.59
C THR A 72 -10.40 19.61 -4.88
N LYS A 73 -11.07 20.54 -4.24
CA LYS A 73 -10.68 21.95 -4.07
C LYS A 73 -10.54 22.26 -2.58
N ARG A 74 -9.85 23.36 -2.27
CA ARG A 74 -9.68 23.80 -0.86
C ARG A 74 -11.02 24.03 -0.20
N GLY A 75 -11.17 23.52 1.02
CA GLY A 75 -12.39 23.61 1.82
C GLY A 75 -13.32 22.40 1.67
N ASP A 76 -13.14 21.55 0.66
CA ASP A 76 -13.90 20.32 0.51
C ASP A 76 -13.68 19.38 1.70
N GLU A 77 -14.56 18.39 1.83
CA GLU A 77 -14.46 17.29 2.80
C GLU A 77 -14.27 15.97 2.06
N ILE A 78 -13.36 15.11 2.57
CA ILE A 78 -13.17 13.75 2.07
C ILE A 78 -13.50 12.73 3.15
N ILE A 79 -14.15 11.64 2.77
CA ILE A 79 -14.48 10.52 3.67
C ILE A 79 -13.35 9.51 3.64
N VAL A 80 -12.84 9.12 4.82
CA VAL A 80 -11.73 8.17 4.99
C VAL A 80 -11.97 7.28 6.22
N GLU A 81 -11.37 6.10 6.25
CA GLU A 81 -11.32 5.29 7.48
C GLU A 81 -10.32 5.90 8.48
N GLU A 82 -10.63 5.88 9.80
CA GLU A 82 -9.88 6.62 10.84
C GLU A 82 -8.42 6.16 11.00
N SER A 83 -8.09 4.91 10.65
CA SER A 83 -6.75 4.31 10.76
C SER A 83 -6.03 4.14 9.42
N CYS A 84 -6.61 4.60 8.31
CA CYS A 84 -6.01 4.45 6.98
C CYS A 84 -4.69 5.25 6.86
N HIS A 85 -3.85 4.84 5.91
CA HIS A 85 -2.53 5.40 5.70
C HIS A 85 -2.55 6.92 5.50
N ILE A 86 -3.49 7.44 4.72
CA ILE A 86 -3.66 8.88 4.44
C ILE A 86 -3.85 9.69 5.73
N VAL A 87 -4.54 9.14 6.73
CA VAL A 87 -4.80 9.82 8.02
C VAL A 87 -3.59 9.72 8.95
N VAL A 88 -3.02 8.51 9.08
CA VAL A 88 -2.09 8.19 10.19
C VAL A 88 -0.62 8.38 9.80
N HIS A 89 -0.26 8.15 8.51
CA HIS A 89 1.13 8.00 8.09
C HIS A 89 1.60 9.03 7.04
N GLU A 90 0.77 10.01 6.66
CA GLU A 90 1.12 10.99 5.64
C GLU A 90 1.29 12.42 6.19
N VAL A 91 1.62 12.55 7.49
CA VAL A 91 2.07 13.80 8.14
C VAL A 91 1.05 14.95 7.98
N GLY A 92 -0.25 14.65 7.89
CA GLY A 92 -1.29 15.66 7.68
C GLY A 92 -1.27 16.31 6.30
N ALA A 93 -0.66 15.63 5.30
CA ALA A 93 -0.42 16.20 3.98
C ALA A 93 -1.70 16.63 3.25
N VAL A 94 -2.83 15.97 3.46
CA VAL A 94 -4.11 16.37 2.86
C VAL A 94 -4.55 17.77 3.29
N ALA A 95 -4.32 18.15 4.55
CA ALA A 95 -4.60 19.49 5.04
C ALA A 95 -3.58 20.52 4.49
N VAL A 96 -2.30 20.14 4.46
CA VAL A 96 -1.22 21.05 4.02
C VAL A 96 -1.25 21.32 2.53
N LEU A 97 -1.41 20.26 1.71
CA LEU A 97 -1.31 20.36 0.25
C LEU A 97 -2.66 20.68 -0.40
N SER A 98 -3.71 19.96 -0.02
CA SER A 98 -5.04 20.08 -0.61
C SER A 98 -5.95 21.07 0.14
N GLY A 99 -5.71 21.30 1.44
CA GLY A 99 -6.54 22.17 2.28
C GLY A 99 -7.96 21.61 2.46
N VAL A 100 -8.10 20.28 2.49
CA VAL A 100 -9.38 19.59 2.67
C VAL A 100 -9.60 19.20 4.13
N ASN A 101 -10.87 19.01 4.48
CA ASN A 101 -11.29 18.48 5.76
C ASN A 101 -11.37 16.95 5.70
N LEU A 102 -10.97 16.26 6.79
CA LEU A 102 -11.14 14.83 6.93
C LEU A 102 -12.43 14.51 7.68
N LYS A 103 -13.31 13.74 7.08
CA LYS A 103 -14.44 13.07 7.71
C LYS A 103 -14.06 11.62 7.94
N THR A 104 -13.60 11.31 9.14
CA THR A 104 -13.22 9.94 9.48
C THR A 104 -14.44 9.09 9.80
N VAL A 105 -14.44 7.86 9.31
CA VAL A 105 -15.42 6.82 9.61
C VAL A 105 -14.70 5.69 10.33
N LYS A 106 -15.29 5.21 11.42
CA LYS A 106 -14.74 4.07 12.16
C LYS A 106 -15.12 2.76 11.50
N GLY A 107 -14.12 2.04 11.01
CA GLY A 107 -14.29 0.70 10.44
C GLY A 107 -14.45 -0.40 11.50
N ILE A 108 -15.02 -1.54 11.10
CA ILE A 108 -14.88 -2.81 11.84
C ILE A 108 -13.64 -3.51 11.29
N ASN A 109 -12.64 -3.74 12.13
CA ASN A 109 -11.32 -4.22 11.70
C ASN A 109 -10.72 -3.31 10.58
N SER A 110 -10.94 -2.00 10.68
CA SER A 110 -10.58 -0.97 9.70
C SER A 110 -11.30 -1.08 8.34
N ILE A 111 -12.33 -1.91 8.21
CA ILE A 111 -13.19 -1.99 7.03
C ILE A 111 -14.38 -1.05 7.22
N MET A 112 -14.51 -0.02 6.38
CA MET A 112 -15.66 0.89 6.38
C MET A 112 -16.94 0.13 6.00
N ARG A 113 -18.00 0.35 6.75
CA ARG A 113 -19.32 -0.16 6.38
C ARG A 113 -20.01 0.81 5.41
N PRO A 114 -20.64 0.32 4.33
CA PRO A 114 -21.30 1.18 3.35
C PRO A 114 -22.30 2.17 3.95
N GLN A 115 -23.10 1.73 4.95
CA GLN A 115 -24.07 2.60 5.62
C GLN A 115 -23.42 3.74 6.42
N ASP A 116 -22.23 3.52 6.99
CA ASP A 116 -21.53 4.57 7.74
C ASP A 116 -20.88 5.58 6.78
N VAL A 117 -20.44 5.12 5.63
CA VAL A 117 -19.96 5.98 4.55
C VAL A 117 -21.09 6.85 4.01
N GLU A 118 -22.28 6.27 3.73
CA GLU A 118 -23.43 7.04 3.25
C GLU A 118 -23.89 8.07 4.28
N ALA A 119 -23.94 7.70 5.56
CA ALA A 119 -24.29 8.62 6.65
C ALA A 119 -23.27 9.74 6.90
N ALA A 120 -22.02 9.56 6.43
CA ALA A 120 -20.98 10.58 6.54
C ALA A 120 -21.05 11.65 5.44
N ILE A 121 -21.75 11.38 4.32
CA ILE A 121 -21.91 12.33 3.22
C ILE A 121 -22.74 13.53 3.71
N ARG A 122 -22.24 14.74 3.49
CA ARG A 122 -22.94 15.97 3.86
C ARG A 122 -24.09 16.25 2.90
N GLU A 123 -25.21 16.66 3.47
CA GLU A 123 -26.26 17.31 2.71
C GLU A 123 -25.83 18.73 2.28
N GLU A 124 -26.34 19.22 1.15
CA GLU A 124 -26.11 20.59 0.71
C GLU A 124 -26.73 21.58 1.71
N ASP A 125 -25.86 22.31 2.41
CA ASP A 125 -26.25 23.30 3.42
C ASP A 125 -25.21 24.43 3.47
N LEU A 126 -25.67 25.65 3.76
CA LEU A 126 -24.80 26.85 3.87
C LEU A 126 -23.67 26.67 4.92
N HIS A 127 -23.87 25.83 5.91
CA HIS A 127 -22.93 25.62 7.03
C HIS A 127 -21.99 24.43 6.83
N HIS A 128 -22.18 23.63 5.77
CA HIS A 128 -21.41 22.39 5.56
C HIS A 128 -20.36 22.53 4.46
N PRO A 129 -19.17 21.93 4.61
CA PRO A 129 -18.26 21.73 3.48
C PRO A 129 -18.88 20.73 2.48
N GLU A 130 -18.54 20.85 1.22
CA GLU A 130 -18.94 19.90 0.20
C GLU A 130 -18.15 18.61 0.32
N THR A 131 -18.82 17.45 0.48
CA THR A 131 -18.18 16.14 0.37
C THR A 131 -17.95 15.84 -1.10
N THR A 132 -16.70 15.56 -1.51
CA THR A 132 -16.34 15.38 -2.93
C THR A 132 -15.62 14.08 -3.25
N LEU A 133 -15.02 13.43 -2.23
CA LEU A 133 -14.18 12.25 -2.42
C LEU A 133 -14.36 11.24 -1.29
N ILE A 134 -14.42 9.96 -1.65
CA ILE A 134 -14.24 8.84 -0.72
C ILE A 134 -12.89 8.20 -1.00
N CYS A 135 -12.03 8.08 0.03
CA CYS A 135 -10.77 7.35 -0.06
C CYS A 135 -10.93 5.98 0.61
N MET A 136 -10.71 4.92 -0.14
CA MET A 136 -10.62 3.54 0.35
C MET A 136 -9.16 3.10 0.42
N GLU A 137 -8.85 2.09 1.23
CA GLU A 137 -7.56 1.40 1.28
C GLU A 137 -7.78 -0.10 1.07
N ASN A 138 -6.98 -0.75 0.20
CA ASN A 138 -6.94 -2.20 0.03
C ASN A 138 -5.58 -2.65 -0.56
N THR A 139 -4.75 -3.45 0.15
CA THR A 139 -5.02 -4.01 1.48
C THR A 139 -4.89 -2.95 2.57
N LEU A 140 -5.57 -3.19 3.68
CA LEU A 140 -5.50 -2.33 4.85
C LEU A 140 -4.14 -2.41 5.55
N SER A 141 -3.80 -1.39 6.33
CA SER A 141 -2.56 -1.31 7.10
C SER A 141 -2.41 -2.43 8.15
N ASN A 142 -3.52 -3.03 8.57
CA ASN A 142 -3.57 -4.21 9.45
C ASN A 142 -3.49 -5.56 8.69
N GLY A 143 -3.17 -5.54 7.41
CA GLY A 143 -3.01 -6.74 6.57
C GLY A 143 -4.30 -7.36 6.05
N ARG A 144 -5.47 -6.88 6.47
CA ARG A 144 -6.76 -7.42 5.99
C ARG A 144 -7.08 -6.91 4.59
N VAL A 145 -7.81 -7.72 3.86
CA VAL A 145 -8.32 -7.39 2.52
C VAL A 145 -9.80 -7.06 2.61
N VAL A 146 -10.18 -5.94 1.98
CA VAL A 146 -11.57 -5.51 1.89
C VAL A 146 -12.28 -6.34 0.81
N PRO A 147 -13.44 -6.98 1.11
CA PRO A 147 -14.21 -7.73 0.14
C PRO A 147 -14.68 -6.88 -1.05
N LEU A 148 -14.69 -7.45 -2.25
CA LEU A 148 -15.14 -6.74 -3.46
C LEU A 148 -16.58 -6.23 -3.33
N GLU A 149 -17.46 -6.99 -2.67
CA GLU A 149 -18.85 -6.58 -2.44
C GLU A 149 -18.95 -5.29 -1.61
N THR A 150 -18.11 -5.15 -0.57
CA THR A 150 -18.04 -3.93 0.24
C THR A 150 -17.54 -2.75 -0.61
N MET A 151 -16.50 -2.96 -1.41
CA MET A 151 -15.97 -1.93 -2.31
C MET A 151 -17.03 -1.49 -3.32
N LYS A 152 -17.75 -2.46 -3.91
CA LYS A 152 -18.85 -2.19 -4.85
C LYS A 152 -19.94 -1.35 -4.22
N GLN A 153 -20.41 -1.72 -3.03
CA GLN A 153 -21.46 -0.97 -2.32
C GLN A 153 -21.04 0.46 -2.02
N ILE A 154 -19.79 0.69 -1.57
CA ILE A 154 -19.27 2.05 -1.34
C ILE A 154 -19.18 2.82 -2.67
N PHE A 155 -18.73 2.17 -3.74
CA PHE A 155 -18.67 2.79 -5.07
C PHE A 155 -20.07 3.17 -5.60
N ASP A 156 -21.06 2.29 -5.45
CA ASP A 156 -22.44 2.56 -5.86
C ASP A 156 -23.04 3.76 -5.07
N ILE A 157 -22.78 3.85 -3.77
CA ILE A 157 -23.12 5.01 -2.93
C ILE A 157 -22.44 6.28 -3.46
N ALA A 158 -21.15 6.22 -3.73
CA ALA A 158 -20.43 7.37 -4.27
C ALA A 158 -21.04 7.86 -5.59
N LYS A 159 -21.37 6.95 -6.50
CA LYS A 159 -22.00 7.30 -7.78
C LYS A 159 -23.39 7.88 -7.63
N LYS A 160 -24.20 7.37 -6.70
CA LYS A 160 -25.51 7.92 -6.36
C LYS A 160 -25.43 9.39 -5.89
N HIS A 161 -24.34 9.74 -5.19
CA HIS A 161 -24.11 11.09 -4.65
C HIS A 161 -23.13 11.94 -5.50
N ASN A 162 -22.78 11.50 -6.71
CA ASN A 162 -21.82 12.17 -7.62
C ASN A 162 -20.41 12.39 -7.00
N LEU A 163 -19.99 11.52 -6.09
CA LEU A 163 -18.67 11.57 -5.47
C LEU A 163 -17.65 10.77 -6.28
N SER A 164 -16.40 11.20 -6.22
CA SER A 164 -15.27 10.40 -6.71
C SER A 164 -14.84 9.37 -5.68
N VAL A 165 -14.19 8.28 -6.14
CA VAL A 165 -13.59 7.25 -5.30
C VAL A 165 -12.11 7.10 -5.64
N HIS A 166 -11.24 7.28 -4.66
CA HIS A 166 -9.81 6.99 -4.74
C HIS A 166 -9.47 5.75 -3.92
N LEU A 167 -8.62 4.88 -4.47
CA LEU A 167 -8.08 3.73 -3.75
C LEU A 167 -6.60 3.91 -3.44
N ASP A 168 -6.25 3.92 -2.17
CA ASP A 168 -4.91 3.54 -1.75
C ASP A 168 -4.78 2.02 -1.91
N GLY A 169 -4.22 1.62 -3.03
CA GLY A 169 -3.95 0.24 -3.40
C GLY A 169 -2.48 -0.12 -3.23
N ALA A 170 -1.79 0.42 -2.22
CA ALA A 170 -0.35 0.25 -2.03
C ALA A 170 0.12 -1.20 -2.16
N ARG A 171 -0.77 -2.17 -1.84
CA ARG A 171 -0.58 -3.61 -2.01
C ARG A 171 -1.73 -4.28 -2.77
N ILE A 172 -2.25 -3.64 -3.80
CA ILE A 172 -3.41 -4.13 -4.57
C ILE A 172 -3.16 -5.52 -5.17
N PHE A 173 -1.92 -5.84 -5.57
CA PHE A 173 -1.58 -7.16 -6.10
C PHE A 173 -1.61 -8.26 -5.02
N ASN A 174 -1.28 -7.92 -3.76
CA ASN A 174 -1.49 -8.84 -2.64
C ASN A 174 -2.99 -9.05 -2.37
N ALA A 175 -3.82 -8.00 -2.47
CA ALA A 175 -5.27 -8.14 -2.37
C ALA A 175 -5.83 -9.00 -3.51
N ALA A 176 -5.36 -8.81 -4.74
CA ALA A 176 -5.76 -9.59 -5.91
C ALA A 176 -5.42 -11.08 -5.75
N GLU A 177 -4.19 -11.39 -5.28
CA GLU A 177 -3.76 -12.75 -4.97
C GLU A 177 -4.67 -13.40 -3.90
N TYR A 178 -4.95 -12.70 -2.80
CA TYR A 178 -5.80 -13.21 -1.73
C TYR A 178 -7.24 -13.46 -2.18
N LEU A 179 -7.80 -12.55 -2.99
CA LEU A 179 -9.17 -12.65 -3.51
C LEU A 179 -9.28 -13.58 -4.72
N ASN A 180 -8.15 -14.03 -5.26
CA ASN A 180 -8.05 -14.82 -6.49
C ASN A 180 -8.76 -14.14 -7.69
N VAL A 181 -8.46 -12.85 -7.89
CA VAL A 181 -8.99 -12.00 -8.97
C VAL A 181 -7.86 -11.20 -9.62
N GLU A 182 -8.12 -10.59 -10.78
CA GLU A 182 -7.18 -9.64 -11.36
C GLU A 182 -7.26 -8.27 -10.66
N ALA A 183 -6.14 -7.56 -10.53
CA ALA A 183 -6.10 -6.24 -9.88
C ALA A 183 -7.08 -5.23 -10.50
N LYS A 184 -7.37 -5.33 -11.81
CA LYS A 184 -8.37 -4.49 -12.48
C LYS A 184 -9.80 -4.69 -11.94
N GLU A 185 -10.12 -5.87 -11.41
CA GLU A 185 -11.45 -6.13 -10.83
C GLU A 185 -11.64 -5.40 -9.51
N ILE A 186 -10.57 -5.26 -8.72
CA ILE A 186 -10.56 -4.40 -7.53
C ILE A 186 -10.65 -2.93 -7.95
N ALA A 187 -9.82 -2.51 -8.90
CA ALA A 187 -9.77 -1.13 -9.39
C ALA A 187 -11.07 -0.71 -10.10
N ALA A 188 -11.89 -1.64 -10.57
CA ALA A 188 -13.17 -1.34 -11.21
C ALA A 188 -14.14 -0.55 -10.31
N TYR A 189 -14.05 -0.71 -9.00
CA TYR A 189 -14.86 0.00 -8.01
C TYR A 189 -14.22 1.30 -7.52
N THR A 190 -13.43 1.97 -8.37
CA THR A 190 -12.75 3.24 -8.06
C THR A 190 -12.65 4.11 -9.30
N ASP A 191 -12.53 5.42 -9.13
CA ASP A 191 -12.20 6.33 -10.24
C ASP A 191 -10.69 6.39 -10.46
N THR A 192 -9.94 6.37 -9.36
CA THR A 192 -8.47 6.41 -9.37
C THR A 192 -7.89 5.44 -8.38
N VAL A 193 -6.71 4.91 -8.70
CA VAL A 193 -5.97 3.99 -7.83
C VAL A 193 -4.48 4.37 -7.80
N MET A 194 -3.92 4.41 -6.61
CA MET A 194 -2.48 4.42 -6.39
C MET A 194 -2.01 3.03 -6.00
N PHE A 195 -0.86 2.57 -6.48
CA PHE A 195 -0.22 1.35 -6.01
C PHE A 195 1.30 1.43 -6.02
N CYS A 196 1.93 0.70 -5.09
CA CYS A 196 3.39 0.74 -4.90
C CYS A 196 4.10 -0.32 -5.74
N LEU A 197 5.24 0.07 -6.33
CA LEU A 197 6.22 -0.83 -6.93
C LEU A 197 7.29 -1.22 -5.91
N SER A 198 7.54 -0.36 -4.92
CA SER A 198 8.64 -0.41 -3.95
C SER A 198 8.28 -1.11 -2.64
N LYS A 199 7.51 -2.18 -2.71
CA LYS A 199 7.15 -3.06 -1.58
C LYS A 199 7.42 -4.52 -1.98
N GLY A 200 6.48 -5.43 -1.81
CA GLY A 200 6.61 -6.83 -2.20
C GLY A 200 6.96 -7.05 -3.68
N LEU A 201 6.79 -6.04 -4.53
CA LEU A 201 7.20 -6.09 -5.94
C LEU A 201 8.68 -5.74 -6.18
N CYS A 202 9.46 -5.48 -5.14
CA CYS A 202 10.93 -5.36 -5.13
C CYS A 202 11.53 -4.18 -5.91
N ALA A 203 10.77 -3.29 -6.55
CA ALA A 203 11.37 -2.12 -7.16
C ALA A 203 11.98 -1.20 -6.09
N PRO A 204 13.14 -0.57 -6.33
CA PRO A 204 13.83 0.21 -5.30
C PRO A 204 13.07 1.50 -4.93
N VAL A 205 12.27 2.02 -5.83
CA VAL A 205 11.56 3.30 -5.73
C VAL A 205 10.30 3.25 -6.59
N GLY A 206 9.27 3.96 -6.14
CA GLY A 206 8.19 4.38 -6.99
C GLY A 206 6.85 3.70 -6.74
N SER A 207 5.87 4.37 -7.27
CA SER A 207 4.46 3.97 -7.26
C SER A 207 3.80 4.46 -8.55
N MET A 208 2.61 3.95 -8.81
CA MET A 208 1.80 4.35 -9.97
C MET A 208 0.50 4.98 -9.49
N VAL A 209 0.00 5.94 -10.25
CA VAL A 209 -1.36 6.47 -10.12
C VAL A 209 -2.08 6.24 -11.43
N ALA A 210 -3.22 5.57 -11.41
CA ALA A 210 -4.00 5.27 -12.60
C ALA A 210 -5.43 5.84 -12.49
N GLY A 211 -6.00 6.26 -13.63
CA GLY A 211 -7.32 6.86 -13.71
C GLY A 211 -7.71 7.22 -15.14
N SER A 212 -8.66 8.14 -15.30
CA SER A 212 -9.01 8.67 -16.63
C SER A 212 -7.88 9.51 -17.22
N LYS A 213 -7.82 9.64 -18.54
CA LYS A 213 -6.84 10.51 -19.23
C LYS A 213 -6.92 11.96 -18.74
N SER A 214 -8.13 12.48 -18.52
CA SER A 214 -8.35 13.84 -18.05
C SER A 214 -7.83 14.03 -16.61
N PHE A 215 -8.05 13.05 -15.75
CA PHE A 215 -7.51 13.04 -14.38
C PHE A 215 -5.98 13.03 -14.39
N ILE A 216 -5.35 12.10 -15.11
CA ILE A 216 -3.88 11.98 -15.18
C ILE A 216 -3.24 13.25 -15.74
N ALA A 217 -3.86 13.90 -16.74
CA ALA A 217 -3.37 15.18 -17.26
C ALA A 217 -3.35 16.30 -16.21
N LYS A 218 -4.36 16.37 -15.33
CA LYS A 218 -4.37 17.30 -14.18
C LYS A 218 -3.35 16.88 -13.11
N ALA A 219 -3.32 15.60 -12.78
CA ALA A 219 -2.41 15.05 -11.76
C ALA A 219 -0.93 15.26 -12.14
N LYS A 220 -0.56 15.18 -13.42
CA LYS A 220 0.80 15.52 -13.91
C LYS A 220 1.18 16.97 -13.61
N LYS A 221 0.23 17.93 -13.68
CA LYS A 221 0.47 19.33 -13.29
C LYS A 221 0.69 19.47 -11.78
N ASN A 222 -0.12 18.77 -10.98
CA ASN A 222 0.05 18.75 -9.53
C ASN A 222 1.37 18.07 -9.15
N ARG A 223 1.75 16.95 -9.82
CA ARG A 223 3.06 16.32 -9.64
C ARG A 223 4.21 17.30 -9.86
N LYS A 224 4.13 18.12 -10.93
CA LYS A 224 5.13 19.16 -11.20
C LYS A 224 5.16 20.21 -10.11
N LEU A 225 3.97 20.66 -9.64
CA LEU A 225 3.82 21.69 -8.60
C LEU A 225 4.53 21.30 -7.30
N ILE A 226 4.39 20.03 -6.86
CA ILE A 226 4.98 19.54 -5.59
C ILE A 226 6.37 18.91 -5.77
N GLY A 227 7.05 19.15 -6.89
CA GLY A 227 8.43 18.73 -7.12
C GLY A 227 8.64 17.29 -7.58
N GLY A 228 7.57 16.57 -7.93
CA GLY A 228 7.63 15.16 -8.36
C GLY A 228 7.92 14.94 -9.86
N GLY A 229 8.19 16.01 -10.62
CA GLY A 229 8.59 15.88 -12.02
C GLY A 229 10.07 15.51 -12.14
N MET A 230 10.34 14.23 -12.39
CA MET A 230 11.69 13.71 -12.62
C MET A 230 12.09 13.89 -14.09
N ARG A 231 13.35 13.66 -14.42
CA ARG A 231 13.88 13.74 -15.79
C ARG A 231 14.02 12.33 -16.37
N GLN A 232 15.21 11.79 -16.44
CA GLN A 232 15.49 10.45 -16.98
C GLN A 232 15.10 9.35 -15.99
N SER A 233 13.82 9.31 -15.63
CA SER A 233 13.30 8.35 -14.66
C SER A 233 13.08 6.93 -15.21
N GLY A 234 13.33 6.73 -16.52
CA GLY A 234 13.36 5.42 -17.13
C GLY A 234 14.32 4.43 -16.45
N ILE A 235 15.39 4.93 -15.82
CA ILE A 235 16.28 4.10 -14.97
C ILE A 235 15.45 3.42 -13.84
N LEU A 236 14.58 4.15 -13.19
CA LEU A 236 13.72 3.61 -12.12
C LEU A 236 12.53 2.82 -12.69
N ALA A 237 11.97 3.31 -13.79
CA ALA A 237 10.83 2.68 -14.45
C ALA A 237 11.16 1.27 -14.98
N ALA A 238 12.41 1.01 -15.39
CA ALA A 238 12.86 -0.30 -15.82
C ALA A 238 12.70 -1.38 -14.73
N ALA A 239 12.99 -1.05 -13.47
CA ALA A 239 12.71 -1.94 -12.36
C ALA A 239 11.19 -2.10 -12.17
N GLY A 240 10.41 -1.05 -12.39
CA GLY A 240 8.94 -1.08 -12.34
C GLY A 240 8.33 -2.03 -13.36
N LEU A 241 8.86 -2.10 -14.57
CA LEU A 241 8.43 -3.05 -15.60
C LEU A 241 8.62 -4.50 -15.15
N ILE A 242 9.75 -4.84 -14.56
CA ILE A 242 10.00 -6.18 -13.99
C ILE A 242 9.07 -6.42 -12.80
N ALA A 243 8.88 -5.42 -11.94
CA ALA A 243 7.96 -5.51 -10.81
C ALA A 243 6.55 -5.92 -11.27
N LEU A 244 6.03 -5.30 -12.32
CA LEU A 244 4.68 -5.57 -12.83
C LEU A 244 4.58 -6.85 -13.67
N ASN A 245 5.60 -7.19 -14.45
CA ASN A 245 5.58 -8.36 -15.32
C ASN A 245 5.87 -9.67 -14.59
N ASP A 246 6.77 -9.65 -13.58
CA ASP A 246 7.33 -10.85 -12.99
C ASP A 246 6.98 -10.97 -11.50
N MET A 247 7.16 -9.90 -10.70
CA MET A 247 7.05 -10.00 -9.24
C MET A 247 5.61 -10.13 -8.75
N THR A 248 4.64 -9.63 -9.51
CA THR A 248 3.20 -9.83 -9.22
C THR A 248 2.82 -11.31 -9.17
N LYS A 249 3.48 -12.17 -9.95
CA LYS A 249 3.19 -13.61 -10.07
C LYS A 249 3.71 -14.45 -8.91
N ARG A 250 4.55 -13.89 -8.04
CA ARG A 250 5.20 -14.64 -6.95
C ARG A 250 4.68 -14.28 -5.54
N LEU A 251 3.75 -13.34 -5.43
CA LEU A 251 3.26 -12.86 -4.12
C LEU A 251 2.65 -13.96 -3.26
N HIS A 252 2.11 -15.02 -3.87
CA HIS A 252 1.65 -16.22 -3.16
C HIS A 252 2.75 -16.83 -2.28
N ILE A 253 4.03 -16.75 -2.67
CA ILE A 253 5.17 -17.27 -1.88
C ILE A 253 5.28 -16.48 -0.57
N ASP A 254 5.14 -15.15 -0.62
CA ASP A 254 5.19 -14.30 0.57
C ASP A 254 3.99 -14.57 1.50
N HIS A 255 2.79 -14.80 0.93
CA HIS A 255 1.59 -15.19 1.69
C HIS A 255 1.75 -16.56 2.36
N ASP A 256 2.31 -17.55 1.65
CA ASP A 256 2.55 -18.89 2.19
C ASP A 256 3.62 -18.86 3.30
N ASN A 257 4.64 -18.01 3.15
CA ASN A 257 5.64 -17.77 4.18
C ASN A 257 5.03 -17.08 5.41
N ALA A 258 4.09 -16.15 5.23
CA ALA A 258 3.37 -15.52 6.35
C ALA A 258 2.51 -16.54 7.11
N LYS A 259 1.76 -17.38 6.41
CA LYS A 259 0.97 -18.46 7.03
C LYS A 259 1.88 -19.45 7.77
N TYR A 260 3.03 -19.82 7.17
CA TYR A 260 4.01 -20.69 7.81
C TYR A 260 4.56 -20.07 9.08
N LEU A 261 5.00 -18.81 9.03
CA LEU A 261 5.48 -18.05 10.19
C LEU A 261 4.43 -17.98 11.30
N ALA A 262 3.18 -17.67 10.95
CA ALA A 262 2.08 -17.57 11.89
C ALA A 262 1.79 -18.89 12.62
N ASN A 263 1.77 -20.01 11.88
CA ASN A 263 1.59 -21.33 12.46
C ASN A 263 2.73 -21.65 13.45
N LYS A 264 3.99 -21.35 13.08
CA LYS A 264 5.15 -21.57 13.94
C LYS A 264 5.15 -20.68 15.19
N LEU A 265 4.72 -19.43 15.06
CA LEU A 265 4.56 -18.52 16.20
C LEU A 265 3.47 -19.03 17.15
N ALA A 266 2.33 -19.50 16.64
CA ALA A 266 1.22 -20.01 17.44
C ALA A 266 1.58 -21.30 18.22
N GLU A 267 2.62 -22.05 17.82
CA GLU A 267 3.15 -23.21 18.55
C GLU A 267 3.96 -22.80 19.78
N LEU A 268 4.39 -21.52 19.90
CA LEU A 268 5.24 -21.05 20.98
C LEU A 268 4.44 -20.73 22.25
N PRO A 269 4.92 -21.08 23.45
CA PRO A 269 4.23 -20.76 24.70
C PRO A 269 4.06 -19.25 24.89
N GLY A 270 2.84 -18.81 25.19
CA GLY A 270 2.53 -17.39 25.44
C GLY A 270 2.40 -16.52 24.19
N VAL A 271 2.63 -17.04 23.00
CA VAL A 271 2.43 -16.31 21.75
C VAL A 271 0.99 -16.49 21.27
N LYS A 272 0.34 -15.38 20.95
CA LYS A 272 -1.01 -15.35 20.39
C LYS A 272 -0.98 -14.70 19.01
N VAL A 273 -1.52 -15.40 18.03
CA VAL A 273 -1.62 -14.93 16.64
C VAL A 273 -3.09 -14.91 16.24
N ASP A 274 -3.55 -13.79 15.66
CA ASP A 274 -4.87 -13.75 15.02
C ASP A 274 -4.77 -14.40 13.64
N MET A 275 -5.01 -15.71 13.61
CA MET A 275 -4.92 -16.53 12.39
C MET A 275 -5.92 -16.10 11.30
N GLU A 276 -7.05 -15.53 11.70
CA GLU A 276 -8.08 -15.04 10.75
C GLU A 276 -7.70 -13.72 10.08
N SER A 277 -6.68 -13.01 10.61
CA SER A 277 -6.20 -11.76 10.02
C SER A 277 -5.12 -11.94 8.95
N ILE A 278 -4.62 -13.17 8.75
CA ILE A 278 -3.51 -13.44 7.83
C ILE A 278 -4.03 -13.59 6.40
N HIS A 279 -4.38 -12.46 5.79
CA HIS A 279 -4.82 -12.42 4.41
C HIS A 279 -3.66 -12.32 3.41
N ILE A 280 -2.58 -11.62 3.81
CA ILE A 280 -1.43 -11.33 2.94
C ILE A 280 -0.12 -11.69 3.65
N ASN A 281 0.94 -11.03 3.31
CA ASN A 281 2.30 -11.22 3.83
C ASN A 281 2.56 -10.59 5.22
N MET A 282 1.53 -10.33 6.02
CA MET A 282 1.66 -9.71 7.35
C MET A 282 1.17 -10.65 8.45
N VAL A 283 1.94 -10.76 9.51
CA VAL A 283 1.61 -11.54 10.71
C VAL A 283 1.64 -10.61 11.91
N PHE A 284 0.50 -10.49 12.61
CA PHE A 284 0.38 -9.74 13.85
C PHE A 284 0.28 -10.74 15.01
N PHE A 285 1.00 -10.46 16.09
CA PHE A 285 1.01 -11.34 17.24
C PHE A 285 1.36 -10.60 18.53
N THR A 286 0.98 -11.19 19.66
CA THR A 286 1.36 -10.73 21.00
C THR A 286 2.11 -11.81 21.72
N ILE A 287 2.92 -11.43 22.73
CA ILE A 287 3.65 -12.36 23.60
C ILE A 287 3.25 -12.08 25.04
N ASP A 288 2.52 -13.03 25.66
CA ASP A 288 2.13 -12.93 27.05
C ASP A 288 3.31 -13.29 27.97
N ASN A 289 3.45 -12.58 29.08
CA ASN A 289 4.44 -12.86 30.13
C ASN A 289 5.91 -12.84 29.65
N LEU A 290 6.21 -12.05 28.62
CA LEU A 290 7.58 -11.81 28.22
C LEU A 290 8.39 -11.25 29.41
N LYS A 291 9.54 -11.85 29.74
CA LYS A 291 10.36 -11.48 30.91
C LYS A 291 11.21 -10.23 30.71
N MET A 292 11.07 -9.58 29.56
CA MET A 292 11.79 -8.38 29.16
C MET A 292 10.81 -7.40 28.50
N SER A 293 11.18 -6.15 28.37
CA SER A 293 10.41 -5.15 27.64
C SER A 293 10.43 -5.42 26.13
N ASP A 294 9.44 -4.87 25.38
CA ASP A 294 9.39 -4.95 23.92
C ASP A 294 10.70 -4.45 23.27
N ALA A 295 11.29 -3.37 23.82
CA ALA A 295 12.54 -2.80 23.32
C ALA A 295 13.72 -3.80 23.51
N GLU A 296 13.83 -4.41 24.68
CA GLU A 296 14.86 -5.42 24.94
C GLU A 296 14.67 -6.67 24.07
N PHE A 297 13.43 -7.07 23.82
CA PHE A 297 13.12 -8.19 22.91
C PHE A 297 13.58 -7.89 21.47
N ILE A 298 13.28 -6.70 20.96
CA ILE A 298 13.71 -6.28 19.62
C ILE A 298 15.23 -6.17 19.53
N ASP A 299 15.88 -5.64 20.55
CA ASP A 299 17.35 -5.59 20.62
C ASP A 299 17.97 -6.99 20.67
N ALA A 300 17.39 -7.93 21.42
CA ALA A 300 17.85 -9.32 21.46
C ALA A 300 17.72 -10.01 20.10
N LEU A 301 16.62 -9.78 19.37
CA LEU A 301 16.46 -10.25 17.99
C LEU A 301 17.51 -9.62 17.06
N TYR A 302 17.76 -8.32 17.20
CA TYR A 302 18.76 -7.62 16.39
C TYR A 302 20.18 -8.19 16.59
N GLN A 303 20.56 -8.52 17.84
CA GLN A 303 21.85 -9.17 18.13
C GLN A 303 21.97 -10.56 17.48
N LYS A 304 20.84 -11.22 17.22
CA LYS A 304 20.76 -12.49 16.49
C LYS A 304 20.63 -12.33 14.97
N GLY A 305 20.79 -11.09 14.45
CA GLY A 305 20.71 -10.80 13.00
C GLY A 305 19.29 -10.69 12.46
N ILE A 306 18.28 -10.49 13.31
CA ILE A 306 16.87 -10.36 12.92
C ILE A 306 16.43 -8.92 13.19
N LYS A 307 15.85 -8.26 12.17
CA LYS A 307 15.28 -6.91 12.26
C LYS A 307 13.76 -6.98 12.33
N ALA A 308 13.20 -6.36 13.36
CA ALA A 308 11.76 -6.18 13.52
C ALA A 308 11.46 -4.77 14.08
N ASN A 309 10.24 -4.31 13.95
CA ASN A 309 9.78 -3.10 14.63
C ASN A 309 9.25 -3.46 16.03
N GLY A 310 9.32 -2.53 16.96
CA GLY A 310 8.70 -2.66 18.28
C GLY A 310 7.18 -2.78 18.18
N ALA A 311 6.56 -3.22 19.26
CA ALA A 311 5.12 -3.35 19.32
C ALA A 311 4.41 -1.99 19.12
N TYR A 312 3.34 -2.01 18.35
CA TYR A 312 2.43 -0.89 18.20
C TYR A 312 1.07 -1.27 18.83
N ARG A 313 0.63 -0.52 19.83
CA ARG A 313 -0.58 -0.83 20.62
C ARG A 313 -0.57 -2.24 21.24
N GLY A 314 0.64 -2.73 21.61
CA GLY A 314 0.81 -4.05 22.22
C GLY A 314 0.92 -5.22 21.24
N GLU A 315 0.89 -4.98 19.93
CA GLU A 315 1.06 -6.01 18.91
C GLU A 315 2.38 -5.85 18.17
N LEU A 316 3.08 -6.95 18.00
CA LEU A 316 4.23 -7.08 17.10
C LEU A 316 3.74 -7.40 15.70
N ARG A 317 4.42 -6.85 14.69
CA ARG A 317 4.13 -7.14 13.28
C ARG A 317 5.38 -7.64 12.58
N PHE A 318 5.31 -8.82 11.97
CA PHE A 318 6.30 -9.33 11.05
C PHE A 318 5.73 -9.36 9.63
N VAL A 319 6.56 -8.97 8.65
CA VAL A 319 6.17 -8.92 7.24
C VAL A 319 7.13 -9.78 6.43
N THR A 320 6.61 -10.84 5.82
CA THR A 320 7.38 -11.68 4.89
C THR A 320 7.51 -10.96 3.54
N ASN A 321 8.62 -11.22 2.86
CA ASN A 321 8.94 -10.56 1.59
C ASN A 321 9.94 -11.44 0.80
N ASN A 322 10.30 -11.01 -0.41
CA ASN A 322 11.18 -11.77 -1.31
C ASN A 322 12.54 -12.17 -0.70
N ASP A 323 13.02 -11.42 0.29
CA ASP A 323 14.35 -11.65 0.89
C ASP A 323 14.29 -12.54 2.15
N VAL A 324 13.10 -13.05 2.51
CA VAL A 324 12.87 -13.93 3.67
C VAL A 324 12.49 -15.32 3.21
N THR A 325 13.33 -16.31 3.53
CA THR A 325 13.11 -17.73 3.20
C THR A 325 12.45 -18.48 4.36
N ARG A 326 12.05 -19.74 4.13
CA ARG A 326 11.53 -20.61 5.20
C ARG A 326 12.61 -20.94 6.23
N GLU A 327 13.85 -21.12 5.80
CA GLU A 327 14.99 -21.34 6.70
C GLU A 327 15.23 -20.11 7.59
N ASP A 328 15.07 -18.90 7.06
CA ASP A 328 15.12 -17.66 7.85
C ASP A 328 13.98 -17.62 8.90
N ILE A 329 12.78 -18.09 8.54
CA ILE A 329 11.64 -18.18 9.47
C ILE A 329 11.96 -19.20 10.58
N ASP A 330 12.42 -20.40 10.24
CA ASP A 330 12.76 -21.43 11.22
C ASP A 330 13.86 -20.96 12.20
N TYR A 331 14.88 -20.28 11.66
CA TYR A 331 15.91 -19.65 12.50
C TYR A 331 15.30 -18.60 13.45
N THR A 332 14.42 -17.75 12.93
CA THR A 332 13.77 -16.69 13.73
C THR A 332 12.90 -17.29 14.84
N ILE A 333 12.14 -18.34 14.56
CA ILE A 333 11.31 -19.05 15.54
C ILE A 333 12.18 -19.64 16.65
N ASN A 334 13.32 -20.26 16.31
CA ASN A 334 14.26 -20.78 17.30
C ASN A 334 14.83 -19.66 18.18
N CYS A 335 15.20 -18.53 17.60
CA CYS A 335 15.65 -17.37 18.35
C CYS A 335 14.58 -16.83 19.31
N ILE A 336 13.32 -16.72 18.85
CA ILE A 336 12.20 -16.28 19.72
C ILE A 336 12.01 -17.27 20.87
N LYS A 337 12.03 -18.59 20.58
CA LYS A 337 11.87 -19.64 21.59
C LYS A 337 12.93 -19.57 22.70
N GLU A 338 14.16 -19.15 22.37
CA GLU A 338 15.23 -18.96 23.37
C GLU A 338 15.02 -17.72 24.25
N LEU A 339 14.20 -16.76 23.80
CA LEU A 339 13.94 -15.50 24.52
C LEU A 339 12.69 -15.56 25.41
N LEU A 340 11.82 -16.56 25.21
CA LEU A 340 10.62 -16.81 26.02
C LEU A 340 10.98 -17.58 27.30
#